data_5e577f35a8e9e3be478ca10b833555b1
#
_entry.id   5e577f35a8e9e3be478ca10b833555b1
#
_cell.length_a   1.000
_cell.length_b   1.000
_cell.length_c   1.000
_cell.angle_alpha   90.00
_cell.angle_beta   90.00
_cell.angle_gamma   90.00
#
_symmetry.space_group_name_H-M   'P 1'
#
loop_
_entity.id
_entity.type
_entity.pdbx_description
1 polymer ?
#
loop_
_entity_poly.entity_id
_entity_poly.type
_entity_poly.pdbx_seq_one_letter_code
_entity_poly.pdbx_strand_id
1 'polypeptide(L)'
;MRFRDRNHTRLGDLAAEGAPRLREIALFVVPEDFAFDITQPWELQLLVQRAFGARDKATLPFNLGYTLPDRYVTVTAAPAPPVPAPAADTMQPQPSTTAAPAPSAPSAAQPGDTGAGQFQEGEPLWVRMWRMNTVSIGITVFALLVLTAIFFFQDWLVRRPRLFTWVRRSYLLFTLVWLGWYANAQLSVVNVLTFTNSLITDFNWEFFLSAPLVFVLWAAVAAGLLFWGRGPFCGWLCPFGALQELTNNVAQWLKVPQIRLPFGLHERLWPIKYIIFLGLFGLSFYSLALAEVFAEVEPFKTAIILKFAREWPFVVFALTLLAAGLFIERFYCRYLCPLGAALAIPGRIRTFEWLKRWPECGSPCHRCAKECPVQSIHPEGQINVNECIYCMHCQELYHDDHRCPHMIQVRLKREKFEALSSPSTKGKGPVKPIISHQGKPADKPDTVTNPTI
;
A
#
# COMPACT_ATOMS: atom_id res chain seq x y z
N MET A 1 -12.61 33.41 -15.93
CA MET A 1 -12.44 33.63 -14.47
C MET A 1 -12.12 32.32 -13.77
N ARG A 2 -11.33 32.27 -12.68
CA ARG A 2 -10.99 31.05 -11.96
C ARG A 2 -11.29 31.23 -10.46
N PHE A 3 -12.27 30.51 -9.96
CA PHE A 3 -12.58 30.47 -8.52
C PHE A 3 -11.59 29.59 -7.77
N ARG A 4 -11.17 29.99 -6.57
CA ARG A 4 -10.38 29.20 -5.64
C ARG A 4 -11.21 28.85 -4.42
N ASP A 5 -10.78 27.90 -3.59
CA ASP A 5 -11.50 27.49 -2.38
C ASP A 5 -11.85 28.64 -1.41
N ARG A 6 -11.17 29.78 -1.52
CA ARG A 6 -11.44 30.98 -0.72
C ARG A 6 -12.58 31.85 -1.24
N ASN A 7 -13.05 31.61 -2.47
CA ASN A 7 -14.04 32.45 -3.16
C ASN A 7 -15.44 31.83 -3.15
N HIS A 8 -15.69 30.80 -2.33
CA HIS A 8 -16.99 30.18 -2.23
C HIS A 8 -17.41 30.04 -0.78
N THR A 9 -18.72 30.12 -0.55
CA THR A 9 -19.34 29.81 0.75
C THR A 9 -20.06 28.48 0.63
N ARG A 10 -19.71 27.51 1.49
CA ARG A 10 -20.51 26.29 1.60
C ARG A 10 -21.88 26.63 2.18
N LEU A 11 -22.90 26.32 1.43
CA LEU A 11 -24.28 26.37 1.92
C LEU A 11 -24.55 24.97 2.47
N GLY A 12 -24.65 24.84 3.80
CA GLY A 12 -24.97 23.58 4.47
C GLY A 12 -26.36 23.05 4.07
N ASP A 13 -27.28 22.90 5.01
CA ASP A 13 -28.63 22.36 4.76
C ASP A 13 -29.63 23.35 4.11
N LEU A 14 -29.18 24.43 3.53
CA LEU A 14 -30.02 25.41 2.81
C LEU A 14 -30.36 24.90 1.40
N ALA A 15 -31.06 23.77 1.33
CA ALA A 15 -31.67 23.34 0.08
C ALA A 15 -32.97 24.10 -0.15
N ALA A 16 -33.13 24.72 -1.31
CA ALA A 16 -34.43 25.30 -1.73
C ALA A 16 -35.50 24.19 -1.78
N GLU A 17 -36.73 24.53 -1.39
CA GLU A 17 -37.86 23.59 -1.40
C GLU A 17 -38.02 22.98 -2.79
N GLY A 18 -37.95 21.64 -2.92
CA GLY A 18 -37.99 20.93 -4.20
C GLY A 18 -36.64 20.69 -4.88
N ALA A 19 -35.53 21.16 -4.33
CA ALA A 19 -34.20 20.88 -4.86
C ALA A 19 -33.73 19.44 -4.51
N PRO A 20 -32.99 18.75 -5.41
CA PRO A 20 -32.43 17.46 -5.12
C PRO A 20 -31.43 17.58 -3.96
N ARG A 21 -31.39 16.57 -3.09
CA ARG A 21 -30.40 16.53 -1.99
C ARG A 21 -29.00 16.34 -2.59
N LEU A 22 -28.22 17.42 -2.62
CA LEU A 22 -26.85 17.43 -3.09
C LEU A 22 -25.89 17.28 -1.90
N ARG A 23 -24.82 16.52 -2.08
CA ARG A 23 -23.79 16.33 -1.04
C ARG A 23 -23.08 17.63 -0.63
N GLU A 24 -22.86 18.49 -1.61
CA GLU A 24 -22.23 19.79 -1.40
C GLU A 24 -22.91 20.84 -2.25
N ILE A 25 -23.23 21.97 -1.64
CA ILE A 25 -23.75 23.15 -2.32
C ILE A 25 -22.79 24.30 -1.97
N ALA A 26 -22.36 25.02 -2.99
CA ALA A 26 -21.47 26.16 -2.82
C ALA A 26 -21.99 27.37 -3.60
N LEU A 27 -21.89 28.54 -3.02
CA LEU A 27 -22.19 29.83 -3.65
C LEU A 27 -20.87 30.47 -4.11
N PHE A 28 -20.77 30.74 -5.41
CA PHE A 28 -19.65 31.47 -5.99
C PHE A 28 -20.08 32.89 -6.31
N VAL A 29 -19.31 33.85 -5.80
CA VAL A 29 -19.56 35.27 -6.10
C VAL A 29 -18.64 35.70 -7.23
N VAL A 30 -19.24 36.24 -8.30
CA VAL A 30 -18.49 36.85 -9.40
C VAL A 30 -18.12 38.27 -9.00
N PRO A 31 -16.82 38.65 -8.98
CA PRO A 31 -16.42 40.03 -8.65
C PRO A 31 -17.00 41.05 -9.65
N GLU A 32 -17.30 42.25 -9.17
CA GLU A 32 -17.89 43.34 -9.97
C GLU A 32 -16.97 43.85 -11.09
N ASP A 33 -15.65 43.66 -10.92
CA ASP A 33 -14.63 44.02 -11.93
C ASP A 33 -14.54 43.02 -13.10
N PHE A 34 -15.24 41.89 -13.01
CA PHE A 34 -15.28 40.90 -14.09
C PHE A 34 -16.51 41.09 -14.95
N ALA A 35 -16.33 41.44 -16.23
CA ALA A 35 -17.40 41.58 -17.17
C ALA A 35 -18.05 40.21 -17.49
N PHE A 36 -19.07 39.87 -16.72
CA PHE A 36 -19.84 38.61 -16.84
C PHE A 36 -21.28 38.94 -17.21
N ASP A 37 -21.67 38.56 -18.44
CA ASP A 37 -23.06 38.68 -18.90
C ASP A 37 -23.78 37.34 -18.69
N ILE A 38 -24.65 37.31 -17.68
CA ILE A 38 -25.43 36.13 -17.31
C ILE A 38 -26.46 35.72 -18.37
N THR A 39 -26.81 36.62 -19.28
CA THR A 39 -27.81 36.38 -20.36
C THR A 39 -27.23 35.60 -21.53
N GLN A 40 -25.92 35.61 -21.69
CA GLN A 40 -25.23 34.83 -22.70
C GLN A 40 -25.01 33.39 -22.23
N PRO A 41 -24.92 32.41 -23.16
CA PRO A 41 -24.49 31.06 -22.78
C PRO A 41 -23.13 31.08 -22.12
N TRP A 42 -23.00 30.48 -20.95
CA TRP A 42 -21.76 30.41 -20.22
C TRP A 42 -21.43 28.97 -19.83
N GLU A 43 -20.17 28.70 -19.59
CA GLU A 43 -19.65 27.38 -19.23
C GLU A 43 -18.92 27.42 -17.90
N LEU A 44 -19.32 26.54 -17.01
CA LEU A 44 -18.64 26.32 -15.75
C LEU A 44 -17.71 25.11 -15.87
N GLN A 45 -16.43 25.30 -15.63
CA GLN A 45 -15.46 24.21 -15.60
C GLN A 45 -15.06 23.88 -14.17
N LEU A 46 -15.34 22.65 -13.73
CA LEU A 46 -14.81 22.11 -12.49
C LEU A 46 -13.46 21.44 -12.78
N LEU A 47 -12.39 22.02 -12.26
CA LEU A 47 -11.04 21.50 -12.41
C LEU A 47 -10.70 20.59 -11.23
N VAL A 48 -10.83 19.28 -11.43
CA VAL A 48 -10.44 18.28 -10.41
C VAL A 48 -8.98 17.94 -10.60
N GLN A 49 -8.15 18.26 -9.61
CA GLN A 49 -6.75 17.83 -9.58
C GLN A 49 -6.61 16.49 -8.88
N ARG A 50 -6.11 15.50 -9.59
CA ARG A 50 -5.76 14.20 -9.02
C ARG A 50 -4.25 14.00 -9.10
N ALA A 51 -3.63 13.70 -7.97
CA ALA A 51 -2.22 13.31 -7.94
C ALA A 51 -2.10 11.86 -8.39
N PHE A 52 -1.28 11.59 -9.41
CA PHE A 52 -1.00 10.25 -9.93
C PHE A 52 0.38 9.75 -9.52
N GLY A 53 1.22 10.65 -9.04
CA GLY A 53 2.55 10.38 -8.52
C GLY A 53 2.97 11.45 -7.52
N ALA A 54 4.17 11.34 -6.98
CA ALA A 54 4.68 12.29 -6.00
C ALA A 54 4.84 13.71 -6.55
N ARG A 55 4.95 13.87 -7.87
CA ARG A 55 5.14 15.17 -8.57
C ARG A 55 4.12 15.44 -9.66
N ASP A 56 3.43 14.40 -10.16
CA ASP A 56 2.54 14.54 -11.31
C ASP A 56 1.08 14.67 -10.85
N LYS A 57 0.47 15.79 -11.27
CA LYS A 57 -0.94 16.08 -11.03
C LYS A 57 -1.63 16.20 -12.40
N ALA A 58 -2.60 15.36 -12.67
CA ALA A 58 -3.48 15.58 -13.80
C ALA A 58 -4.66 16.42 -13.35
N THR A 59 -5.02 17.38 -14.19
CA THR A 59 -6.21 18.20 -14.01
C THR A 59 -7.28 17.71 -14.99
N LEU A 60 -8.39 17.24 -14.46
CA LEU A 60 -9.54 16.80 -15.24
C LEU A 60 -10.57 17.92 -15.24
N PRO A 61 -10.89 18.52 -16.40
CA PRO A 61 -11.95 19.49 -16.52
C PRO A 61 -13.30 18.76 -16.68
N PHE A 62 -14.28 19.12 -15.87
CA PHE A 62 -15.68 18.76 -16.06
C PHE A 62 -16.42 20.03 -16.47
N ASN A 63 -16.99 20.03 -17.65
CA ASN A 63 -17.67 21.19 -18.24
C ASN A 63 -19.17 21.10 -18.02
N LEU A 64 -19.78 22.18 -17.56
CA LEU A 64 -21.22 22.34 -17.47
C LEU A 64 -21.60 23.61 -18.23
N GLY A 65 -22.19 23.43 -19.39
CA GLY A 65 -22.80 24.52 -20.15
C GLY A 65 -24.16 24.88 -19.53
N TYR A 66 -24.42 26.16 -19.37
CA TYR A 66 -25.70 26.65 -18.88
C TYR A 66 -26.15 27.88 -19.68
N THR A 67 -27.42 27.89 -20.02
CA THR A 67 -28.12 29.03 -20.61
C THR A 67 -29.28 29.41 -19.72
N LEU A 68 -29.34 30.66 -19.31
CA LEU A 68 -30.42 31.11 -18.43
C LEU A 68 -31.77 31.03 -19.21
N PRO A 69 -32.78 30.32 -18.66
CA PRO A 69 -34.11 30.26 -19.30
C PRO A 69 -34.77 31.65 -19.39
N ASP A 70 -35.44 31.94 -20.50
CA ASP A 70 -36.08 33.25 -20.78
C ASP A 70 -37.04 33.71 -19.68
N ARG A 71 -37.64 32.79 -18.95
CA ARG A 71 -38.55 33.11 -17.83
C ARG A 71 -37.90 33.89 -16.68
N TYR A 72 -36.56 33.89 -16.62
CA TYR A 72 -35.78 34.61 -15.58
C TYR A 72 -35.12 35.87 -16.12
N VAL A 73 -35.31 36.19 -17.44
CA VAL A 73 -34.75 37.38 -18.10
C VAL A 73 -35.84 38.37 -18.37
N THR A 74 -35.89 39.46 -17.61
CA THR A 74 -36.74 40.61 -17.95
C THR A 74 -35.94 41.53 -18.85
N VAL A 75 -36.19 41.51 -20.14
CA VAL A 75 -35.60 42.48 -21.08
C VAL A 75 -36.24 43.84 -20.83
N THR A 76 -35.61 44.71 -20.07
CA THR A 76 -35.99 46.13 -20.02
C THR A 76 -35.47 46.75 -21.33
N ALA A 77 -36.38 47.00 -22.25
CA ALA A 77 -36.08 47.67 -23.53
C ALA A 77 -35.43 49.01 -23.23
N ALA A 78 -34.19 49.18 -23.59
CA ALA A 78 -33.54 50.49 -23.59
C ALA A 78 -34.32 51.43 -24.52
N PRO A 79 -34.57 52.74 -24.18
CA PRO A 79 -35.29 53.67 -25.03
C PRO A 79 -34.56 53.80 -26.37
N ALA A 80 -35.29 53.58 -27.45
CA ALA A 80 -34.78 53.66 -28.82
C ALA A 80 -34.23 55.06 -29.10
N PRO A 81 -33.09 55.21 -29.77
CA PRO A 81 -32.61 56.52 -30.24
C PRO A 81 -33.52 57.04 -31.32
N PRO A 82 -33.75 58.39 -31.45
CA PRO A 82 -34.71 58.97 -32.36
C PRO A 82 -34.31 58.72 -33.81
N VAL A 83 -35.34 58.23 -34.59
CA VAL A 83 -35.27 57.96 -36.01
C VAL A 83 -35.18 59.25 -36.80
N PRO A 84 -34.25 59.47 -37.74
CA PRO A 84 -34.33 60.51 -38.77
C PRO A 84 -35.27 60.02 -39.90
N ALA A 85 -36.16 60.92 -40.36
CA ALA A 85 -37.18 60.64 -41.33
C ALA A 85 -36.64 60.36 -42.76
N PRO A 86 -37.48 59.80 -43.66
CA PRO A 86 -37.04 59.07 -44.83
C PRO A 86 -36.80 59.97 -46.06
N ALA A 87 -35.82 59.58 -46.86
CA ALA A 87 -35.76 60.04 -48.29
C ALA A 87 -35.96 58.77 -49.16
N ALA A 88 -36.87 58.95 -50.12
CA ALA A 88 -37.40 57.98 -50.97
C ALA A 88 -36.47 57.52 -52.12
N ASP A 89 -36.93 56.44 -52.73
CA ASP A 89 -36.81 55.95 -54.11
C ASP A 89 -35.69 54.96 -54.47
N THR A 90 -36.10 53.84 -54.87
CA THR A 90 -36.16 53.25 -56.21
C THR A 90 -35.66 51.79 -56.27
N MET A 91 -36.62 50.88 -56.47
CA MET A 91 -36.67 49.63 -57.29
C MET A 91 -35.39 48.77 -57.49
N GLN A 92 -35.49 47.53 -57.02
CA GLN A 92 -35.42 46.20 -57.71
C GLN A 92 -34.37 45.92 -58.82
N PRO A 93 -34.04 44.67 -59.18
CA PRO A 93 -34.10 43.36 -58.49
C PRO A 93 -32.79 42.51 -58.55
N GLN A 94 -32.83 41.37 -57.91
CA GLN A 94 -31.86 40.22 -57.93
C GLN A 94 -31.38 39.81 -59.36
N PRO A 95 -30.28 38.97 -59.55
CA PRO A 95 -30.00 37.75 -58.81
C PRO A 95 -28.50 37.37 -58.63
N SER A 96 -28.35 36.42 -57.73
CA SER A 96 -27.40 35.26 -57.74
C SER A 96 -25.89 35.41 -57.99
N THR A 97 -25.18 34.70 -57.16
CA THR A 97 -24.02 33.83 -57.33
C THR A 97 -22.65 34.30 -56.72
N THR A 98 -22.12 33.34 -56.03
CA THR A 98 -20.70 32.96 -55.95
C THR A 98 -19.93 33.43 -54.74
N ALA A 99 -19.60 32.40 -53.96
CA ALA A 99 -18.64 32.41 -52.87
C ALA A 99 -17.25 32.84 -53.29
N ALA A 100 -16.58 33.55 -52.40
CA ALA A 100 -15.14 33.63 -52.43
C ALA A 100 -14.61 33.70 -50.96
N PRO A 101 -13.46 33.14 -50.66
CA PRO A 101 -13.06 32.70 -49.31
C PRO A 101 -12.44 33.81 -48.48
N ALA A 102 -12.68 33.75 -47.18
CA ALA A 102 -12.03 34.62 -46.18
C ALA A 102 -10.55 34.24 -45.98
N PRO A 103 -9.68 35.20 -45.67
CA PRO A 103 -8.25 34.98 -45.58
C PRO A 103 -7.87 34.25 -44.29
N SER A 104 -7.01 33.26 -44.45
CA SER A 104 -6.35 32.47 -43.42
C SER A 104 -5.53 33.33 -42.46
N ALA A 105 -5.77 33.17 -41.16
CA ALA A 105 -4.89 33.66 -40.09
C ALA A 105 -3.64 32.75 -39.96
N PRO A 106 -2.50 33.30 -39.55
CA PRO A 106 -1.24 32.54 -39.58
C PRO A 106 -1.18 31.45 -38.52
N SER A 107 -0.76 30.29 -38.98
CA SER A 107 -0.45 29.10 -38.19
C SER A 107 0.66 29.41 -37.17
N ALA A 108 0.32 29.33 -35.87
CA ALA A 108 1.29 29.30 -34.82
C ALA A 108 1.95 27.93 -34.76
N ALA A 109 3.28 27.91 -34.78
CA ALA A 109 4.11 26.73 -34.75
C ALA A 109 3.79 25.83 -33.58
N GLN A 110 3.55 24.56 -33.88
CA GLN A 110 3.44 23.47 -32.90
C GLN A 110 4.83 23.17 -32.32
N PRO A 111 4.99 23.09 -30.99
CA PRO A 111 6.16 22.46 -30.39
C PRO A 111 6.03 20.94 -30.49
N GLY A 112 7.14 20.31 -30.82
CA GLY A 112 7.35 18.93 -31.18
C GLY A 112 6.56 17.85 -30.42
N ASP A 113 6.13 16.96 -31.21
CA ASP A 113 5.49 15.69 -30.93
C ASP A 113 6.40 14.80 -30.07
N THR A 114 6.17 14.76 -28.78
CA THR A 114 6.66 13.70 -27.89
C THR A 114 5.48 12.85 -27.48
N GLY A 115 5.21 11.80 -28.27
CA GLY A 115 4.57 10.56 -27.87
C GLY A 115 3.29 10.61 -27.00
N ALA A 116 2.42 11.61 -27.16
CA ALA A 116 1.10 11.61 -26.56
C ALA A 116 0.16 10.79 -27.46
N GLY A 117 -0.09 9.54 -27.09
CA GLY A 117 -1.08 8.69 -27.78
C GLY A 117 -2.40 9.45 -27.94
N GLN A 118 -2.95 9.44 -29.14
CA GLN A 118 -4.25 10.02 -29.48
C GLN A 118 -5.33 9.44 -28.56
N PHE A 119 -5.84 10.27 -27.66
CA PHE A 119 -6.91 9.88 -26.76
C PHE A 119 -8.24 9.98 -27.53
N GLN A 120 -8.86 8.84 -27.78
CA GLN A 120 -10.21 8.78 -28.30
C GLN A 120 -11.18 9.35 -27.25
N GLU A 121 -11.93 10.39 -27.60
CA GLU A 121 -13.05 10.89 -26.82
C GLU A 121 -14.09 9.77 -26.69
N GLY A 122 -14.27 9.26 -25.46
CA GLY A 122 -15.20 8.16 -25.15
C GLY A 122 -14.61 6.98 -24.40
N GLU A 123 -13.28 6.85 -24.26
CA GLU A 123 -12.70 5.75 -23.46
C GLU A 123 -12.93 5.94 -21.96
N PRO A 124 -13.40 4.90 -21.24
CA PRO A 124 -13.57 4.98 -19.80
C PRO A 124 -12.22 5.27 -19.09
N LEU A 125 -12.29 6.09 -18.04
CA LEU A 125 -11.11 6.59 -17.31
C LEU A 125 -10.16 5.46 -16.87
N TRP A 126 -10.69 4.35 -16.41
CA TRP A 126 -9.89 3.21 -15.94
C TRP A 126 -9.02 2.60 -17.05
N VAL A 127 -9.52 2.50 -18.31
CA VAL A 127 -8.75 2.00 -19.46
C VAL A 127 -7.54 2.88 -19.73
N ARG A 128 -7.75 4.21 -19.70
CA ARG A 128 -6.68 5.20 -19.85
C ARG A 128 -5.62 5.03 -18.76
N MET A 129 -6.04 4.87 -17.49
CA MET A 129 -5.12 4.68 -16.36
C MET A 129 -4.29 3.41 -16.51
N TRP A 130 -4.88 2.32 -16.98
CA TRP A 130 -4.16 1.07 -17.24
C TRP A 130 -3.14 1.22 -18.35
N ARG A 131 -3.49 1.89 -19.43
CA ARG A 131 -2.59 2.15 -20.56
C ARG A 131 -1.40 3.02 -20.15
N MET A 132 -1.63 4.09 -19.40
CA MET A 132 -0.56 4.96 -18.91
C MET A 132 0.39 4.26 -17.94
N ASN A 133 -0.08 3.29 -17.17
CA ASN A 133 0.72 2.58 -16.17
C ASN A 133 1.19 1.19 -16.61
N THR A 134 1.13 0.85 -17.91
CA THR A 134 1.43 -0.50 -18.42
C THR A 134 2.80 -1.00 -17.98
N VAL A 135 3.84 -0.16 -18.04
CA VAL A 135 5.20 -0.54 -17.62
C VAL A 135 5.25 -0.83 -16.11
N SER A 136 4.66 0.03 -15.29
CA SER A 136 4.63 -0.15 -13.83
C SER A 136 3.82 -1.39 -13.43
N ILE A 137 2.72 -1.68 -14.14
CA ILE A 137 1.93 -2.89 -13.97
C ILE A 137 2.79 -4.11 -14.34
N GLY A 138 3.48 -4.09 -15.48
CA GLY A 138 4.35 -5.18 -15.93
C GLY A 138 5.44 -5.51 -14.91
N ILE A 139 6.13 -4.51 -14.38
CA ILE A 139 7.17 -4.69 -13.34
C ILE A 139 6.55 -5.26 -12.05
N THR A 140 5.38 -4.76 -11.63
CA THR A 140 4.70 -5.24 -10.43
C THR A 140 4.25 -6.69 -10.59
N VAL A 141 3.65 -7.05 -11.72
CA VAL A 141 3.26 -8.43 -12.04
C VAL A 141 4.47 -9.35 -12.08
N PHE A 142 5.57 -8.93 -12.71
CA PHE A 142 6.83 -9.69 -12.71
C PHE A 142 7.34 -9.92 -11.29
N ALA A 143 7.35 -8.89 -10.44
CA ALA A 143 7.76 -9.02 -9.04
C ALA A 143 6.86 -10.00 -8.26
N LEU A 144 5.56 -9.99 -8.51
CA LEU A 144 4.60 -10.94 -7.91
C LEU A 144 4.86 -12.38 -8.39
N LEU A 145 5.19 -12.58 -9.66
CA LEU A 145 5.57 -13.90 -10.18
C LEU A 145 6.87 -14.41 -9.54
N VAL A 146 7.88 -13.53 -9.39
CA VAL A 146 9.12 -13.87 -8.68
C VAL A 146 8.83 -14.24 -7.23
N LEU A 147 7.96 -13.51 -6.53
CA LEU A 147 7.57 -13.85 -5.17
C LEU A 147 6.88 -15.20 -5.09
N THR A 148 5.96 -15.46 -6.00
CA THR A 148 5.27 -16.74 -6.12
C THR A 148 6.28 -17.88 -6.34
N ALA A 149 7.25 -17.69 -7.22
CA ALA A 149 8.32 -18.66 -7.44
C ALA A 149 9.16 -18.88 -6.16
N ILE A 150 9.52 -17.83 -5.42
CA ILE A 150 10.22 -17.93 -4.13
C ILE A 150 9.46 -18.84 -3.16
N PHE A 151 8.13 -18.68 -3.07
CA PHE A 151 7.31 -19.49 -2.17
C PHE A 151 7.14 -20.94 -2.65
N PHE A 152 6.97 -21.17 -3.92
CA PHE A 152 6.89 -22.55 -4.45
C PHE A 152 8.22 -23.29 -4.33
N PHE A 153 9.34 -22.63 -4.56
CA PHE A 153 10.69 -23.21 -4.47
C PHE A 153 11.36 -22.96 -3.12
N GLN A 154 10.59 -22.65 -2.07
CA GLN A 154 11.11 -22.30 -0.75
C GLN A 154 12.06 -23.38 -0.17
N ASP A 155 11.71 -24.66 -0.27
CA ASP A 155 12.52 -25.78 0.26
C ASP A 155 13.92 -25.85 -0.36
N TRP A 156 14.02 -25.53 -1.67
CA TRP A 156 15.31 -25.49 -2.36
C TRP A 156 16.11 -24.25 -1.94
N LEU A 157 15.44 -23.13 -1.80
CA LEU A 157 16.06 -21.85 -1.49
C LEU A 157 16.59 -21.80 -0.05
N VAL A 158 15.82 -22.26 0.93
CA VAL A 158 16.22 -22.24 2.36
C VAL A 158 17.39 -23.19 2.68
N ARG A 159 17.62 -24.24 1.87
CA ARG A 159 18.82 -25.11 1.97
C ARG A 159 20.11 -24.37 1.59
N ARG A 160 20.02 -23.16 1.04
CA ARG A 160 21.14 -22.31 0.64
C ARG A 160 21.10 -20.97 1.39
N PRO A 161 21.49 -20.92 2.66
CA PRO A 161 21.23 -19.78 3.54
C PRO A 161 21.80 -18.46 3.01
N ARG A 162 22.99 -18.48 2.41
CA ARG A 162 23.60 -17.26 1.83
C ARG A 162 22.75 -16.73 0.66
N LEU A 163 22.33 -17.61 -0.25
CA LEU A 163 21.49 -17.24 -1.40
C LEU A 163 20.14 -16.71 -0.91
N PHE A 164 19.51 -17.39 0.04
CA PHE A 164 18.23 -16.98 0.61
C PHE A 164 18.30 -15.58 1.24
N THR A 165 19.33 -15.30 2.03
CA THR A 165 19.53 -13.99 2.65
C THR A 165 19.67 -12.88 1.61
N TRP A 166 20.43 -13.13 0.52
CA TRP A 166 20.57 -12.17 -0.57
C TRP A 166 19.24 -11.94 -1.32
N VAL A 167 18.54 -13.01 -1.68
CA VAL A 167 17.22 -12.93 -2.35
C VAL A 167 16.24 -12.14 -1.50
N ARG A 168 16.16 -12.43 -0.19
CA ARG A 168 15.26 -11.73 0.72
C ARG A 168 15.58 -10.25 0.83
N ARG A 169 16.84 -9.90 1.09
CA ARG A 169 17.26 -8.50 1.23
C ARG A 169 17.07 -7.72 -0.06
N SER A 170 17.42 -8.28 -1.21
CA SER A 170 17.22 -7.65 -2.51
C SER A 170 15.74 -7.44 -2.83
N TYR A 171 14.89 -8.42 -2.52
CA TYR A 171 13.45 -8.29 -2.71
C TYR A 171 12.84 -7.22 -1.80
N LEU A 172 13.22 -7.16 -0.53
CA LEU A 172 12.77 -6.12 0.40
C LEU A 172 13.23 -4.73 -0.03
N LEU A 173 14.47 -4.60 -0.52
CA LEU A 173 14.97 -3.34 -1.06
C LEU A 173 14.18 -2.91 -2.30
N PHE A 174 13.90 -3.84 -3.21
CA PHE A 174 13.03 -3.59 -4.37
C PHE A 174 11.63 -3.14 -3.91
N THR A 175 11.03 -3.85 -2.96
CA THR A 175 9.71 -3.49 -2.42
C THR A 175 9.69 -2.08 -1.83
N LEU A 176 10.72 -1.70 -1.08
CA LEU A 176 10.80 -0.37 -0.48
C LEU A 176 10.99 0.72 -1.55
N VAL A 177 11.97 0.55 -2.43
CA VAL A 177 12.35 1.60 -3.40
C VAL A 177 11.35 1.67 -4.54
N TRP A 178 11.08 0.53 -5.19
CA TRP A 178 10.18 0.52 -6.36
C TRP A 178 8.71 0.63 -5.94
N LEU A 179 8.21 -0.34 -5.18
CA LEU A 179 6.79 -0.43 -4.85
C LEU A 179 6.38 0.68 -3.87
N GLY A 180 7.24 0.99 -2.88
CA GLY A 180 6.97 2.04 -1.90
C GLY A 180 7.20 3.44 -2.44
N TRP A 181 8.45 3.78 -2.73
CA TRP A 181 8.82 5.17 -3.00
C TRP A 181 8.65 5.63 -4.44
N TYR A 182 8.73 4.73 -5.42
CA TYR A 182 8.52 5.08 -6.83
C TYR A 182 7.05 4.95 -7.23
N ALA A 183 6.48 3.75 -7.08
CA ALA A 183 5.12 3.45 -7.50
C ALA A 183 4.04 3.95 -6.51
N ASN A 184 4.42 4.32 -5.26
CA ASN A 184 3.52 4.74 -4.17
C ASN A 184 2.37 3.74 -3.93
N ALA A 185 2.63 2.45 -4.15
CA ALA A 185 1.63 1.38 -4.11
C ALA A 185 1.56 0.72 -2.72
N GLN A 186 1.59 1.52 -1.66
CA GLN A 186 1.40 1.05 -0.27
C GLN A 186 -0.09 0.82 -0.01
N LEU A 187 -0.44 -0.42 0.35
CA LEU A 187 -1.79 -0.73 0.82
C LEU A 187 -1.98 -0.24 2.26
N SER A 188 -3.18 0.22 2.57
CA SER A 188 -3.60 0.77 3.86
C SER A 188 -4.90 0.12 4.34
N VAL A 189 -5.18 0.20 5.64
CA VAL A 189 -6.47 -0.20 6.20
C VAL A 189 -7.63 0.57 5.56
N VAL A 190 -7.40 1.82 5.15
CA VAL A 190 -8.41 2.65 4.47
C VAL A 190 -8.95 1.95 3.23
N ASN A 191 -8.10 1.28 2.44
CA ASN A 191 -8.56 0.51 1.27
C ASN A 191 -9.54 -0.60 1.65
N VAL A 192 -9.31 -1.28 2.79
CA VAL A 192 -10.22 -2.32 3.31
C VAL A 192 -11.55 -1.71 3.75
N LEU A 193 -11.49 -0.57 4.46
CA LEU A 193 -12.70 0.14 4.93
C LEU A 193 -13.52 0.67 3.76
N THR A 194 -12.88 1.28 2.76
CA THR A 194 -13.53 1.79 1.55
C THR A 194 -14.16 0.65 0.74
N PHE A 195 -13.45 -0.48 0.59
CA PHE A 195 -14.00 -1.65 -0.10
C PHE A 195 -15.23 -2.20 0.63
N THR A 196 -15.17 -2.37 1.94
CA THR A 196 -16.30 -2.88 2.72
C THR A 196 -17.48 -1.91 2.69
N ASN A 197 -17.22 -0.60 2.80
CA ASN A 197 -18.27 0.41 2.72
C ASN A 197 -18.94 0.41 1.34
N SER A 198 -18.17 0.27 0.25
CA SER A 198 -18.72 0.22 -1.11
C SER A 198 -19.59 -1.01 -1.36
N LEU A 199 -19.31 -2.15 -0.70
CA LEU A 199 -20.15 -3.35 -0.80
C LEU A 199 -21.55 -3.15 -0.17
N ILE A 200 -21.68 -2.22 0.79
CA ILE A 200 -22.92 -1.96 1.53
C ILE A 200 -23.71 -0.82 0.89
N THR A 201 -23.00 0.14 0.25
CA THR A 201 -23.62 1.29 -0.41
C THR A 201 -23.83 1.03 -1.91
N ASP A 202 -23.01 1.66 -2.74
CA ASP A 202 -23.05 1.51 -4.20
C ASP A 202 -21.71 1.00 -4.72
N PHE A 203 -21.67 -0.28 -5.10
CA PHE A 203 -20.44 -0.88 -5.60
C PHE A 203 -20.20 -0.51 -7.05
N ASN A 204 -19.08 0.17 -7.32
CA ASN A 204 -18.67 0.52 -8.69
C ASN A 204 -17.25 -0.01 -8.97
N TRP A 205 -17.12 -0.91 -9.93
CA TRP A 205 -15.85 -1.47 -10.37
C TRP A 205 -14.90 -0.41 -10.94
N GLU A 206 -15.41 0.60 -11.62
CA GLU A 206 -14.57 1.63 -12.25
C GLU A 206 -13.73 2.39 -11.24
N PHE A 207 -14.28 2.61 -10.04
CA PHE A 207 -13.55 3.25 -8.94
C PHE A 207 -12.30 2.43 -8.55
N PHE A 208 -12.43 1.12 -8.40
CA PHE A 208 -11.31 0.24 -8.01
C PHE A 208 -10.32 0.05 -9.17
N LEU A 209 -10.81 -0.08 -10.39
CA LEU A 209 -9.97 -0.22 -11.59
C LEU A 209 -9.20 1.07 -11.92
N SER A 210 -9.64 2.23 -11.45
CA SER A 210 -8.96 3.52 -11.68
C SER A 210 -7.57 3.61 -11.02
N ALA A 211 -7.23 2.71 -10.08
CA ALA A 211 -5.91 2.61 -9.43
C ALA A 211 -5.26 1.25 -9.75
N PRO A 212 -4.70 1.05 -10.96
CA PRO A 212 -4.32 -0.28 -11.46
C PRO A 212 -3.29 -1.00 -10.60
N LEU A 213 -2.27 -0.31 -10.08
CA LEU A 213 -1.24 -0.94 -9.24
C LEU A 213 -1.82 -1.44 -7.91
N VAL A 214 -2.68 -0.63 -7.28
CA VAL A 214 -3.35 -1.00 -6.03
C VAL A 214 -4.30 -2.17 -6.27
N PHE A 215 -5.02 -2.17 -7.38
CA PHE A 215 -5.92 -3.26 -7.78
C PHE A 215 -5.15 -4.58 -7.97
N VAL A 216 -4.05 -4.57 -8.74
CA VAL A 216 -3.20 -5.75 -8.97
C VAL A 216 -2.63 -6.28 -7.65
N LEU A 217 -2.19 -5.39 -6.76
CA LEU A 217 -1.69 -5.79 -5.44
C LEU A 217 -2.78 -6.40 -4.58
N TRP A 218 -4.00 -5.84 -4.55
CA TRP A 218 -5.11 -6.41 -3.81
C TRP A 218 -5.53 -7.78 -4.34
N ALA A 219 -5.55 -7.96 -5.67
CA ALA A 219 -5.80 -9.26 -6.28
C ALA A 219 -4.74 -10.30 -5.86
N ALA A 220 -3.46 -9.91 -5.87
CA ALA A 220 -2.36 -10.76 -5.40
C ALA A 220 -2.44 -11.05 -3.90
N VAL A 221 -2.85 -10.07 -3.08
CA VAL A 221 -3.05 -10.27 -1.63
C VAL A 221 -4.20 -11.22 -1.39
N ALA A 222 -5.33 -11.08 -2.08
CA ALA A 222 -6.47 -11.99 -1.96
C ALA A 222 -6.08 -13.43 -2.32
N ALA A 223 -5.38 -13.64 -3.44
CA ALA A 223 -4.83 -14.94 -3.79
C ALA A 223 -3.84 -15.46 -2.72
N GLY A 224 -2.92 -14.60 -2.27
CA GLY A 224 -1.94 -14.93 -1.23
C GLY A 224 -2.58 -15.34 0.10
N LEU A 225 -3.69 -14.71 0.48
CA LEU A 225 -4.44 -15.05 1.70
C LEU A 225 -5.00 -16.48 1.65
N LEU A 226 -5.48 -16.93 0.47
CA LEU A 226 -6.00 -18.29 0.29
C LEU A 226 -4.90 -19.36 0.36
N PHE A 227 -3.71 -19.08 -0.20
CA PHE A 227 -2.62 -20.07 -0.28
C PHE A 227 -1.72 -20.05 0.96
N TRP A 228 -1.30 -18.90 1.42
CA TRP A 228 -0.27 -18.75 2.47
C TRP A 228 -0.71 -17.93 3.67
N GLY A 229 -1.88 -17.29 3.63
CA GLY A 229 -2.31 -16.32 4.62
C GLY A 229 -1.66 -14.94 4.43
N ARG A 230 -1.63 -14.11 5.48
CA ARG A 230 -1.14 -12.72 5.39
C ARG A 230 0.37 -12.57 5.18
N GLY A 231 1.14 -13.63 5.43
CA GLY A 231 2.59 -13.59 5.47
C GLY A 231 3.27 -13.05 4.23
N PRO A 232 2.88 -13.45 3.00
CA PRO A 232 3.46 -12.95 1.76
C PRO A 232 3.38 -11.44 1.62
N PHE A 233 2.23 -10.85 1.95
CA PHE A 233 2.09 -9.40 1.91
C PHE A 233 2.88 -8.73 3.05
N CYS A 234 2.59 -9.07 4.30
CA CYS A 234 3.21 -8.43 5.45
C CYS A 234 4.73 -8.64 5.53
N GLY A 235 5.23 -9.76 5.02
CA GLY A 235 6.64 -10.12 5.09
C GLY A 235 7.48 -9.70 3.89
N TRP A 236 6.87 -9.51 2.70
CA TRP A 236 7.61 -9.31 1.46
C TRP A 236 7.13 -8.12 0.62
N LEU A 237 5.81 -7.89 0.53
CA LEU A 237 5.23 -6.86 -0.35
C LEU A 237 4.92 -5.54 0.35
N CYS A 238 4.88 -5.50 1.69
CA CYS A 238 4.60 -4.26 2.42
C CYS A 238 5.83 -3.36 2.48
N PRO A 239 5.84 -2.18 1.81
CA PRO A 239 6.98 -1.26 1.82
C PRO A 239 7.38 -0.79 3.23
N PHE A 240 6.42 -0.47 4.09
CA PHE A 240 6.71 -0.07 5.46
C PHE A 240 7.28 -1.23 6.29
N GLY A 241 6.80 -2.47 6.06
CA GLY A 241 7.37 -3.65 6.66
C GLY A 241 8.81 -3.91 6.20
N ALA A 242 9.10 -3.68 4.91
CA ALA A 242 10.45 -3.73 4.36
C ALA A 242 11.36 -2.66 4.97
N LEU A 243 10.87 -1.43 5.13
CA LEU A 243 11.60 -0.34 5.78
C LEU A 243 12.00 -0.71 7.21
N GLN A 244 11.07 -1.23 8.03
CA GLN A 244 11.37 -1.65 9.40
C GLN A 244 12.40 -2.79 9.47
N GLU A 245 12.31 -3.79 8.59
CA GLU A 245 13.27 -4.91 8.59
C GLU A 245 14.65 -4.47 8.10
N LEU A 246 14.73 -3.65 7.07
CA LEU A 246 16.00 -3.15 6.56
C LEU A 246 16.69 -2.22 7.56
N THR A 247 15.95 -1.34 8.23
CA THR A 247 16.52 -0.47 9.29
C THR A 247 16.95 -1.28 10.51
N ASN A 248 16.21 -2.33 10.90
CA ASN A 248 16.62 -3.23 11.97
C ASN A 248 17.88 -4.05 11.58
N ASN A 249 18.00 -4.51 10.32
CA ASN A 249 19.22 -5.16 9.83
C ASN A 249 20.45 -4.25 9.96
N VAL A 250 20.29 -2.95 9.67
CA VAL A 250 21.35 -1.95 9.88
C VAL A 250 21.65 -1.78 11.38
N ALA A 251 20.61 -1.72 12.23
CA ALA A 251 20.79 -1.64 13.68
C ALA A 251 21.54 -2.85 14.25
N GLN A 252 21.22 -4.07 13.78
CA GLN A 252 21.95 -5.28 14.16
C GLN A 252 23.42 -5.25 13.69
N TRP A 253 23.68 -4.73 12.50
CA TRP A 253 25.04 -4.54 11.99
C TRP A 253 25.82 -3.54 12.85
N LEU A 254 25.16 -2.47 13.31
CA LEU A 254 25.71 -1.49 14.27
C LEU A 254 25.76 -2.01 15.73
N LYS A 255 25.40 -3.28 15.96
CA LYS A 255 25.36 -3.93 17.29
C LYS A 255 24.41 -3.26 18.27
N VAL A 256 23.33 -2.64 17.82
CA VAL A 256 22.28 -2.13 18.69
C VAL A 256 21.63 -3.31 19.44
N PRO A 257 21.43 -3.21 20.77
CA PRO A 257 20.86 -4.30 21.57
C PRO A 257 19.42 -4.60 21.12
N GLN A 258 19.16 -5.87 20.83
CA GLN A 258 17.82 -6.32 20.42
C GLN A 258 17.04 -6.78 21.67
N ILE A 259 15.91 -6.12 21.91
CA ILE A 259 15.05 -6.41 23.07
C ILE A 259 14.05 -7.49 22.66
N ARG A 260 14.05 -8.60 23.39
CA ARG A 260 13.06 -9.67 23.27
C ARG A 260 12.07 -9.57 24.41
N LEU A 261 10.83 -9.36 24.08
CA LEU A 261 9.77 -9.30 25.08
C LEU A 261 9.49 -10.72 25.65
N PRO A 262 9.25 -10.84 26.97
CA PRO A 262 8.72 -12.07 27.54
C PRO A 262 7.46 -12.52 26.81
N PHE A 263 7.33 -13.82 26.56
CA PHE A 263 6.23 -14.34 25.73
C PHE A 263 4.84 -13.95 26.26
N GLY A 264 4.63 -14.01 27.58
CA GLY A 264 3.36 -13.60 28.19
C GLY A 264 3.01 -12.11 27.99
N LEU A 265 4.02 -11.21 27.96
CA LEU A 265 3.80 -9.80 27.64
C LEU A 265 3.50 -9.63 26.15
N HIS A 266 4.23 -10.35 25.29
CA HIS A 266 3.99 -10.37 23.85
C HIS A 266 2.55 -10.78 23.50
N GLU A 267 2.02 -11.82 24.14
CA GLU A 267 0.64 -12.27 23.95
C GLU A 267 -0.40 -11.24 24.39
N ARG A 268 -0.10 -10.42 25.40
CA ARG A 268 -1.01 -9.35 25.84
C ARG A 268 -0.98 -8.11 24.95
N LEU A 269 0.11 -7.90 24.22
CA LEU A 269 0.28 -6.71 23.37
C LEU A 269 -0.24 -6.91 21.94
N TRP A 270 -0.13 -8.11 21.37
CA TRP A 270 -0.55 -8.32 19.98
C TRP A 270 -2.04 -8.13 19.69
N PRO A 271 -3.00 -8.34 20.65
CA PRO A 271 -4.40 -8.03 20.41
C PRO A 271 -4.68 -6.54 20.18
N ILE A 272 -3.80 -5.64 20.60
CA ILE A 272 -3.99 -4.18 20.46
C ILE A 272 -4.28 -3.80 19.00
N LYS A 273 -3.56 -4.36 18.04
CA LYS A 273 -3.79 -4.08 16.60
C LYS A 273 -5.18 -4.52 16.13
N TYR A 274 -5.74 -5.60 16.71
CA TYR A 274 -7.10 -6.06 16.38
C TYR A 274 -8.14 -5.11 16.96
N ILE A 275 -7.91 -4.59 18.18
CA ILE A 275 -8.77 -3.59 18.82
C ILE A 275 -8.77 -2.30 17.98
N ILE A 276 -7.58 -1.83 17.54
CA ILE A 276 -7.47 -0.66 16.67
C ILE A 276 -8.22 -0.90 15.35
N PHE A 277 -8.02 -2.06 14.72
CA PHE A 277 -8.71 -2.39 13.48
C PHE A 277 -10.23 -2.44 13.66
N LEU A 278 -10.73 -3.14 14.68
CA LEU A 278 -12.17 -3.24 14.94
C LEU A 278 -12.79 -1.88 15.28
N GLY A 279 -12.06 -1.04 16.00
CA GLY A 279 -12.47 0.35 16.28
C GLY A 279 -12.61 1.17 15.00
N LEU A 280 -11.60 1.13 14.11
CA LEU A 280 -11.65 1.81 12.81
C LEU A 280 -12.74 1.23 11.90
N PHE A 281 -12.89 -0.09 11.92
CA PHE A 281 -13.92 -0.79 11.14
C PHE A 281 -15.33 -0.41 11.60
N GLY A 282 -15.59 -0.42 12.91
CA GLY A 282 -16.86 0.05 13.46
C GLY A 282 -17.12 1.53 13.15
N LEU A 283 -16.09 2.37 13.25
CA LEU A 283 -16.20 3.80 12.94
C LEU A 283 -16.50 4.06 11.45
N SER A 284 -16.01 3.19 10.54
CA SER A 284 -16.27 3.31 9.11
C SER A 284 -17.75 3.15 8.73
N PHE A 285 -18.52 2.40 9.51
CA PHE A 285 -19.98 2.29 9.34
C PHE A 285 -20.73 3.55 9.75
N TYR A 286 -20.18 4.30 10.71
CA TYR A 286 -20.74 5.57 11.12
C TYR A 286 -20.36 6.70 10.15
N SER A 287 -19.06 6.84 9.84
CA SER A 287 -18.53 7.83 8.91
C SER A 287 -17.18 7.39 8.36
N LEU A 288 -17.13 7.18 7.04
CA LEU A 288 -15.86 6.82 6.37
C LEU A 288 -14.82 7.96 6.51
N ALA A 289 -15.25 9.22 6.38
CA ALA A 289 -14.36 10.37 6.51
C ALA A 289 -13.72 10.45 7.90
N LEU A 290 -14.48 10.15 8.95
CA LEU A 290 -13.95 10.11 10.31
C LEU A 290 -12.98 8.94 10.51
N ALA A 291 -13.29 7.77 9.95
CA ALA A 291 -12.41 6.62 9.98
C ALA A 291 -11.07 6.89 9.25
N GLU A 292 -11.07 7.67 8.15
CA GLU A 292 -9.85 8.09 7.45
C GLU A 292 -8.97 9.01 8.33
N VAL A 293 -9.57 9.91 9.11
CA VAL A 293 -8.84 10.76 10.05
C VAL A 293 -8.16 9.92 11.13
N PHE A 294 -8.86 8.94 11.71
CA PHE A 294 -8.28 8.05 12.73
C PHE A 294 -7.32 7.00 12.12
N ALA A 295 -7.41 6.71 10.82
CA ALA A 295 -6.45 5.85 10.14
C ALA A 295 -5.04 6.47 10.03
N GLU A 296 -4.83 7.72 10.45
CA GLU A 296 -3.51 8.33 10.62
C GLU A 296 -2.63 7.62 11.68
N VAL A 297 -3.19 6.67 12.43
CA VAL A 297 -2.41 5.69 13.22
C VAL A 297 -1.47 4.85 12.32
N GLU A 298 -1.74 4.77 11.00
CA GLU A 298 -0.84 4.16 10.03
C GLU A 298 0.21 5.18 9.55
N PRO A 299 1.51 4.95 9.85
CA PRO A 299 2.58 5.86 9.41
C PRO A 299 2.90 5.75 7.92
N PHE A 300 2.12 4.94 7.16
CA PHE A 300 2.38 4.62 5.75
C PHE A 300 2.35 5.86 4.86
N LYS A 301 1.36 6.73 5.07
CA LYS A 301 1.22 7.99 4.34
C LYS A 301 2.45 8.89 4.55
N THR A 302 2.91 9.01 5.79
CA THR A 302 4.07 9.84 6.14
C THR A 302 5.39 9.25 5.64
N ALA A 303 5.64 7.95 5.90
CA ALA A 303 6.94 7.35 5.62
C ALA A 303 7.12 6.91 4.16
N ILE A 304 6.05 6.47 3.48
CA ILE A 304 6.13 5.89 2.14
C ILE A 304 5.65 6.89 1.08
N ILE A 305 4.42 7.39 1.20
CA ILE A 305 3.82 8.25 0.17
C ILE A 305 4.46 9.64 0.19
N LEU A 306 4.52 10.28 1.35
CA LEU A 306 5.05 11.64 1.51
C LEU A 306 6.55 11.70 1.80
N LYS A 307 7.23 10.55 1.98
CA LYS A 307 8.69 10.46 2.19
C LYS A 307 9.18 11.42 3.29
N PHE A 308 8.44 11.48 4.40
CA PHE A 308 8.65 12.38 5.55
C PHE A 308 8.49 13.89 5.24
N ALA A 309 8.01 14.28 4.05
CA ALA A 309 7.69 15.66 3.72
C ALA A 309 6.28 16.01 4.21
N ARG A 310 6.08 16.11 5.53
CA ARG A 310 4.81 16.39 6.18
C ARG A 310 5.02 17.23 7.44
N GLU A 311 3.94 17.70 8.07
CA GLU A 311 3.98 18.42 9.33
C GLU A 311 4.70 17.60 10.42
N TRP A 312 5.46 18.30 11.26
CA TRP A 312 6.38 17.71 12.23
C TRP A 312 5.75 16.66 13.19
N PRO A 313 4.48 16.78 13.69
CA PRO A 313 3.94 15.77 14.61
C PRO A 313 3.85 14.37 13.99
N PHE A 314 3.42 14.30 12.71
CA PHE A 314 3.31 13.04 11.97
C PHE A 314 4.68 12.43 11.66
N VAL A 315 5.67 13.29 11.37
CA VAL A 315 7.04 12.85 11.12
C VAL A 315 7.65 12.29 12.42
N VAL A 316 7.50 12.99 13.54
CA VAL A 316 7.98 12.52 14.86
C VAL A 316 7.31 11.19 15.23
N PHE A 317 6.00 11.05 15.02
CA PHE A 317 5.29 9.79 15.25
C PHE A 317 5.88 8.64 14.42
N ALA A 318 6.06 8.84 13.11
CA ALA A 318 6.62 7.82 12.23
C ALA A 318 8.07 7.47 12.61
N LEU A 319 8.90 8.46 12.95
CA LEU A 319 10.28 8.25 13.38
C LEU A 319 10.35 7.54 14.74
N THR A 320 9.45 7.84 15.68
CA THR A 320 9.38 7.14 16.98
C THR A 320 9.06 5.66 16.78
N LEU A 321 8.13 5.32 15.87
CA LEU A 321 7.80 3.94 15.54
C LEU A 321 8.97 3.21 14.86
N LEU A 322 9.71 3.89 13.99
CA LEU A 322 10.91 3.33 13.37
C LEU A 322 12.04 3.17 14.39
N ALA A 323 12.22 4.14 15.31
CA ALA A 323 13.20 4.05 16.38
C ALA A 323 12.90 2.87 17.34
N ALA A 324 11.64 2.65 17.72
CA ALA A 324 11.23 1.46 18.45
C ALA A 324 11.54 0.17 17.67
N GLY A 325 11.41 0.22 16.33
CA GLY A 325 11.76 -0.87 15.42
C GLY A 325 13.25 -1.21 15.37
N LEU A 326 14.16 -0.31 15.78
CA LEU A 326 15.59 -0.60 15.87
C LEU A 326 15.92 -1.56 17.04
N PHE A 327 15.14 -1.48 18.12
CA PHE A 327 15.31 -2.32 19.31
C PHE A 327 14.43 -3.58 19.28
N ILE A 328 13.23 -3.48 18.72
CA ILE A 328 12.26 -4.59 18.60
C ILE A 328 11.92 -4.76 17.15
N GLU A 329 12.38 -5.85 16.54
CA GLU A 329 12.16 -6.10 15.12
C GLU A 329 10.68 -6.05 14.76
N ARG A 330 10.34 -5.21 13.75
CA ARG A 330 8.98 -4.98 13.23
C ARG A 330 7.96 -4.57 14.29
N PHE A 331 8.35 -3.73 15.24
CA PHE A 331 7.53 -3.29 16.38
C PHE A 331 6.13 -2.87 15.98
N TYR A 332 5.99 -1.94 15.03
CA TYR A 332 4.70 -1.45 14.57
C TYR A 332 3.84 -2.58 13.95
N CYS A 333 4.43 -3.39 13.06
CA CYS A 333 3.72 -4.49 12.39
C CYS A 333 3.23 -5.56 13.37
N ARG A 334 3.92 -5.73 14.51
CA ARG A 334 3.57 -6.73 15.54
C ARG A 334 2.39 -6.29 16.40
N TYR A 335 2.36 -5.01 16.82
CA TYR A 335 1.49 -4.58 17.89
C TYR A 335 0.44 -3.55 17.49
N LEU A 336 0.71 -2.71 16.49
CA LEU A 336 -0.10 -1.53 16.19
C LEU A 336 -0.75 -1.52 14.80
N CYS A 337 -0.27 -2.32 13.83
CA CYS A 337 -0.69 -2.25 12.44
C CYS A 337 -2.14 -2.77 12.22
N PRO A 338 -3.15 -1.90 11.97
CA PRO A 338 -4.52 -2.34 11.74
C PRO A 338 -4.70 -3.09 10.42
N LEU A 339 -3.96 -2.74 9.36
CA LEU A 339 -3.95 -3.51 8.13
C LEU A 339 -3.48 -4.95 8.36
N GLY A 340 -2.44 -5.14 9.19
CA GLY A 340 -1.96 -6.47 9.56
C GLY A 340 -3.01 -7.30 10.31
N ALA A 341 -3.86 -6.66 11.12
CA ALA A 341 -5.01 -7.31 11.77
C ALA A 341 -6.12 -7.63 10.76
N ALA A 342 -6.46 -6.70 9.86
CA ALA A 342 -7.44 -6.88 8.81
C ALA A 342 -7.13 -8.09 7.92
N LEU A 343 -5.86 -8.28 7.53
CA LEU A 343 -5.42 -9.41 6.71
C LEU A 343 -5.28 -10.72 7.50
N ALA A 344 -5.05 -10.65 8.83
CA ALA A 344 -4.92 -11.84 9.67
C ALA A 344 -6.25 -12.60 9.81
N ILE A 345 -7.38 -11.90 9.84
CA ILE A 345 -8.71 -12.51 10.01
C ILE A 345 -9.03 -13.45 8.83
N PRO A 346 -9.10 -13.01 7.56
CA PRO A 346 -9.33 -13.90 6.42
C PRO A 346 -8.16 -14.85 6.17
N GLY A 347 -6.92 -14.48 6.48
CA GLY A 347 -5.74 -15.33 6.33
C GLY A 347 -5.75 -16.61 7.18
N ARG A 348 -6.69 -16.73 8.14
CA ARG A 348 -6.90 -17.96 8.90
C ARG A 348 -7.48 -19.09 8.04
N ILE A 349 -8.18 -18.76 6.96
CA ILE A 349 -8.87 -19.72 6.07
C ILE A 349 -7.92 -20.34 5.03
N ARG A 350 -6.60 -20.13 5.17
CA ARG A 350 -5.61 -20.64 4.20
C ARG A 350 -5.78 -22.14 3.93
N THR A 351 -5.53 -22.53 2.68
CA THR A 351 -5.72 -23.91 2.19
C THR A 351 -4.54 -24.83 2.49
N PHE A 352 -3.32 -24.27 2.56
CA PHE A 352 -2.10 -25.06 2.67
C PHE A 352 -1.23 -24.66 3.86
N GLU A 353 -0.58 -25.67 4.48
CA GLU A 353 0.42 -25.47 5.51
C GLU A 353 1.82 -25.71 4.94
N TRP A 354 2.51 -24.63 4.63
CA TRP A 354 3.84 -24.69 4.00
C TRP A 354 5.00 -24.74 4.99
N LEU A 355 4.78 -24.35 6.25
CA LEU A 355 5.82 -24.28 7.28
C LEU A 355 5.96 -25.61 8.01
N LYS A 356 7.06 -26.31 7.74
CA LYS A 356 7.36 -27.64 8.31
C LYS A 356 7.94 -27.55 9.73
N ARG A 357 7.62 -28.53 10.55
CA ARG A 357 8.08 -28.68 11.93
C ARG A 357 8.42 -30.14 12.22
N TRP A 358 9.44 -30.35 13.05
CA TRP A 358 9.74 -31.68 13.58
C TRP A 358 8.90 -31.94 14.84
N PRO A 359 8.65 -33.23 15.21
CA PRO A 359 7.89 -33.58 16.41
C PRO A 359 8.55 -33.04 17.70
N GLU A 360 9.87 -32.92 17.71
CA GLU A 360 10.65 -32.41 18.86
C GLU A 360 10.62 -30.88 19.02
N CYS A 361 9.98 -30.17 18.08
CA CYS A 361 9.83 -28.73 18.19
C CYS A 361 8.81 -28.38 19.28
N GLY A 362 9.26 -27.67 20.31
CA GLY A 362 8.47 -27.28 21.47
C GLY A 362 8.78 -28.12 22.71
N SER A 363 9.17 -29.38 22.55
CA SER A 363 9.62 -30.20 23.67
C SER A 363 10.54 -31.32 23.14
N PRO A 364 11.85 -31.30 23.39
CA PRO A 364 12.58 -30.37 24.25
C PRO A 364 13.16 -29.14 23.54
N CYS A 365 12.98 -28.96 22.22
CA CYS A 365 13.66 -27.93 21.44
C CYS A 365 12.83 -26.65 21.29
N HIS A 366 13.33 -25.52 21.81
CA HIS A 366 12.72 -24.20 21.71
C HIS A 366 13.49 -23.24 20.79
N ARG A 367 14.44 -23.71 19.99
CA ARG A 367 15.38 -22.85 19.24
C ARG A 367 14.67 -21.95 18.24
N CYS A 368 13.79 -22.50 17.41
CA CYS A 368 13.05 -21.72 16.42
C CYS A 368 12.13 -20.66 17.06
N ALA A 369 11.55 -20.96 18.25
CA ALA A 369 10.75 -19.99 18.99
C ALA A 369 11.61 -18.83 19.50
N LYS A 370 12.81 -19.14 20.01
CA LYS A 370 13.76 -18.12 20.48
C LYS A 370 14.34 -17.28 19.35
N GLU A 371 14.56 -17.85 18.16
CA GLU A 371 15.17 -17.14 17.03
C GLU A 371 14.13 -16.50 16.09
N CYS A 372 12.82 -16.70 16.34
CA CYS A 372 11.77 -16.08 15.52
C CYS A 372 11.77 -14.55 15.67
N PRO A 373 11.98 -13.78 14.58
CA PRO A 373 12.09 -12.33 14.65
C PRO A 373 10.83 -11.64 15.15
N VAL A 374 9.65 -12.21 14.85
CA VAL A 374 8.35 -11.65 15.27
C VAL A 374 7.70 -12.44 16.42
N GLN A 375 8.42 -13.41 17.00
CA GLN A 375 7.93 -14.28 18.09
C GLN A 375 6.58 -14.95 17.80
N SER A 376 6.31 -15.29 16.52
CA SER A 376 5.08 -15.96 16.10
C SER A 376 5.05 -17.46 16.43
N ILE A 377 6.11 -18.02 17.00
CA ILE A 377 6.22 -19.41 17.38
C ILE A 377 6.04 -19.53 18.89
N HIS A 378 4.98 -20.25 19.29
CA HIS A 378 4.74 -20.52 20.70
C HIS A 378 5.87 -21.38 21.31
N PRO A 379 6.22 -21.23 22.60
CA PRO A 379 7.20 -22.08 23.26
C PRO A 379 6.94 -23.58 23.09
N GLU A 380 5.67 -24.00 23.04
CA GLU A 380 5.25 -25.38 22.74
C GLU A 380 5.50 -25.84 21.30
N GLY A 381 6.05 -24.99 20.45
CA GLY A 381 6.42 -25.31 19.08
C GLY A 381 5.40 -24.96 18.02
N GLN A 382 4.19 -24.57 18.36
CA GLN A 382 3.13 -24.20 17.41
C GLN A 382 3.44 -22.86 16.75
N ILE A 383 3.20 -22.75 15.43
CA ILE A 383 3.34 -21.50 14.70
C ILE A 383 1.99 -20.78 14.67
N ASN A 384 1.94 -19.58 15.25
CA ASN A 384 0.79 -18.71 15.08
C ASN A 384 0.83 -18.05 13.71
N VAL A 385 0.03 -18.54 12.79
CA VAL A 385 0.02 -18.07 11.40
C VAL A 385 -0.50 -16.66 11.27
N ASN A 386 -1.41 -16.26 12.17
CA ASN A 386 -1.94 -14.90 12.17
C ASN A 386 -0.86 -13.85 12.52
N GLU A 387 0.23 -14.27 13.18
CA GLU A 387 1.36 -13.42 13.54
C GLU A 387 2.59 -13.66 12.65
N CYS A 388 2.61 -14.76 11.91
CA CYS A 388 3.73 -15.12 11.04
C CYS A 388 3.79 -14.18 9.82
N ILE A 389 5.01 -13.72 9.49
CA ILE A 389 5.32 -12.89 8.32
C ILE A 389 5.97 -13.69 7.19
N TYR A 390 6.02 -14.99 7.28
CA TYR A 390 6.67 -15.85 6.28
C TYR A 390 8.12 -15.44 5.96
N CYS A 391 8.89 -15.09 6.99
CA CYS A 391 10.32 -14.77 6.83
C CYS A 391 11.18 -15.99 6.51
N MET A 392 10.64 -17.20 6.68
CA MET A 392 11.26 -18.52 6.43
C MET A 392 12.52 -18.81 7.26
N HIS A 393 12.90 -17.98 8.24
CA HIS A 393 14.06 -18.23 9.08
C HIS A 393 13.94 -19.56 9.87
N CYS A 394 12.74 -19.90 10.33
CA CYS A 394 12.50 -21.20 10.97
C CYS A 394 12.65 -22.38 10.01
N GLN A 395 12.42 -22.19 8.69
CA GLN A 395 12.62 -23.23 7.67
C GLN A 395 14.10 -23.38 7.33
N GLU A 396 14.89 -22.30 7.35
CA GLU A 396 16.34 -22.35 7.26
C GLU A 396 16.90 -23.21 8.42
N LEU A 397 16.48 -22.92 9.67
CA LEU A 397 16.86 -23.70 10.84
C LEU A 397 16.40 -25.16 10.77
N TYR A 398 15.22 -25.42 10.17
CA TYR A 398 14.65 -26.76 10.03
C TYR A 398 15.55 -27.68 9.20
N HIS A 399 16.25 -27.16 8.20
CA HIS A 399 17.15 -27.90 7.32
C HIS A 399 18.63 -27.85 7.74
N ASP A 400 18.98 -27.07 8.79
CA ASP A 400 20.36 -26.92 9.24
C ASP A 400 20.78 -28.10 10.10
N ASP A 401 21.71 -28.91 9.58
CA ASP A 401 22.23 -30.11 10.24
C ASP A 401 23.30 -29.84 11.33
N HIS A 402 23.66 -28.56 11.54
CA HIS A 402 24.54 -28.10 12.63
C HIS A 402 23.78 -27.43 13.78
N ARG A 403 22.60 -26.89 13.48
CA ARG A 403 21.83 -26.08 14.44
C ARG A 403 20.55 -26.77 14.91
N CYS A 404 19.87 -27.53 14.08
CA CYS A 404 18.64 -28.25 14.42
C CYS A 404 18.96 -29.56 15.15
N PRO A 405 18.52 -29.78 16.40
CA PRO A 405 18.80 -31.01 17.15
C PRO A 405 18.37 -32.30 16.42
N HIS A 406 17.20 -32.28 15.76
CA HIS A 406 16.74 -33.41 14.96
C HIS A 406 17.71 -33.72 13.80
N MET A 407 18.09 -32.70 13.02
CA MET A 407 18.99 -32.87 11.89
C MET A 407 20.41 -33.26 12.32
N ILE A 408 20.87 -32.79 13.49
CA ILE A 408 22.13 -33.25 14.08
C ILE A 408 22.07 -34.75 14.34
N GLN A 409 20.98 -35.27 14.92
CA GLN A 409 20.83 -36.70 15.15
C GLN A 409 20.79 -37.51 13.83
N VAL A 410 20.11 -37.01 12.83
CA VAL A 410 20.07 -37.63 11.49
C VAL A 410 21.48 -37.66 10.86
N ARG A 411 22.24 -36.57 10.97
CA ARG A 411 23.63 -36.52 10.49
C ARG A 411 24.50 -37.53 11.23
N LEU A 412 24.44 -37.57 12.55
CA LEU A 412 25.24 -38.50 13.35
C LEU A 412 24.90 -39.99 13.05
N LYS A 413 23.60 -40.31 12.80
CA LYS A 413 23.19 -41.64 12.38
C LYS A 413 23.77 -41.99 11.01
N ARG A 414 23.76 -41.04 10.06
CA ARG A 414 24.34 -41.24 8.73
C ARG A 414 25.83 -41.46 8.80
N GLU A 415 26.55 -40.61 9.55
CA GLU A 415 28.01 -40.75 9.74
C GLU A 415 28.38 -42.11 10.36
N LYS A 416 27.63 -42.60 11.36
CA LYS A 416 27.80 -43.93 11.93
C LYS A 416 27.58 -45.03 10.89
N PHE A 417 26.54 -44.91 10.08
CA PHE A 417 26.24 -45.88 9.03
C PHE A 417 27.33 -45.91 7.98
N GLU A 418 27.81 -44.76 7.50
CA GLU A 418 28.93 -44.64 6.58
C GLU A 418 30.23 -45.22 7.12
N ALA A 419 30.50 -44.97 8.43
CA ALA A 419 31.68 -45.57 9.11
C ALA A 419 31.61 -47.10 9.21
N LEU A 420 30.41 -47.68 9.37
CA LEU A 420 30.18 -49.11 9.39
C LEU A 420 30.19 -49.75 8.01
N SER A 421 29.74 -49.01 6.98
CA SER A 421 29.69 -49.49 5.59
C SER A 421 31.01 -49.31 4.81
N SER A 422 31.94 -48.50 5.32
CA SER A 422 33.26 -48.33 4.72
C SER A 422 34.04 -49.62 4.91
N PRO A 423 34.57 -50.28 3.84
CA PRO A 423 35.39 -51.48 3.96
C PRO A 423 36.63 -51.13 4.78
N SER A 424 36.80 -51.80 5.93
CA SER A 424 37.92 -51.65 6.83
C SER A 424 39.23 -51.87 6.06
N THR A 425 39.92 -50.81 5.67
CA THR A 425 41.35 -50.85 5.37
C THR A 425 42.04 -51.16 6.68
N LYS A 426 42.40 -52.46 6.83
CA LYS A 426 43.23 -52.96 7.95
C LYS A 426 44.46 -52.06 8.12
N GLY A 427 44.56 -51.35 9.23
CA GLY A 427 45.81 -50.80 9.67
C GLY A 427 45.85 -49.33 9.99
N LYS A 428 45.06 -48.88 10.95
CA LYS A 428 45.43 -47.78 11.89
C LYS A 428 44.57 -47.91 13.13
N GLY A 429 45.19 -47.99 14.28
CA GLY A 429 44.57 -48.20 15.55
C GLY A 429 43.46 -47.20 15.93
N PRO A 430 42.73 -47.44 17.03
CA PRO A 430 41.54 -46.68 17.37
C PRO A 430 41.86 -45.17 17.42
N VAL A 431 41.30 -44.43 16.47
CA VAL A 431 41.34 -42.96 16.50
C VAL A 431 40.53 -42.54 17.71
N LYS A 432 41.20 -42.07 18.74
CA LYS A 432 40.56 -41.41 19.89
C LYS A 432 39.68 -40.27 19.34
N PRO A 433 38.44 -40.18 19.75
CA PRO A 433 37.60 -39.06 19.34
C PRO A 433 38.26 -37.77 19.88
N ILE A 434 38.68 -36.90 18.98
CA ILE A 434 39.10 -35.54 19.33
C ILE A 434 37.81 -34.81 19.70
N ILE A 435 37.48 -34.86 21.00
CA ILE A 435 36.50 -33.97 21.61
C ILE A 435 37.22 -32.62 21.71
N SER A 436 37.12 -31.80 20.69
CA SER A 436 37.49 -30.40 20.78
C SER A 436 36.45 -29.66 21.66
N HIS A 437 36.68 -29.74 22.98
CA HIS A 437 36.07 -28.80 23.91
C HIS A 437 36.75 -27.43 23.71
N GLN A 438 36.26 -26.66 22.79
CA GLN A 438 36.44 -25.21 22.81
C GLN A 438 35.05 -24.54 22.70
N GLY A 439 34.25 -24.77 23.73
CA GLY A 439 33.19 -23.87 24.15
C GLY A 439 33.67 -23.24 25.45
N LYS A 440 34.00 -21.95 25.45
CA LYS A 440 34.10 -21.15 26.65
C LYS A 440 32.92 -21.44 27.57
N PRO A 441 33.12 -21.64 28.87
CA PRO A 441 32.00 -21.80 29.79
C PRO A 441 31.17 -20.52 29.77
N ALA A 442 29.88 -20.69 29.50
CA ALA A 442 28.90 -19.64 29.71
C ALA A 442 28.92 -19.27 31.19
N ASP A 443 29.07 -17.99 31.48
CA ASP A 443 28.92 -17.41 32.80
C ASP A 443 27.68 -17.98 33.50
N LYS A 444 27.87 -18.39 34.75
CA LYS A 444 26.82 -18.83 35.67
C LYS A 444 25.76 -17.75 35.75
N PRO A 445 24.46 -18.07 35.65
CA PRO A 445 23.43 -17.13 36.01
C PRO A 445 23.50 -16.89 37.54
N ASP A 446 23.60 -15.62 37.90
CA ASP A 446 23.49 -15.15 39.26
C ASP A 446 22.17 -15.66 39.88
N THR A 447 22.36 -16.22 41.08
CA THR A 447 21.30 -16.67 41.98
C THR A 447 20.31 -15.53 42.24
N VAL A 448 19.14 -15.57 41.59
CA VAL A 448 18.00 -14.78 42.00
C VAL A 448 17.39 -15.45 43.23
N THR A 449 17.68 -14.86 44.38
CA THR A 449 16.98 -15.11 45.63
C THR A 449 15.51 -14.73 45.47
N ASN A 450 14.69 -15.72 45.66
CA ASN A 450 13.24 -15.62 45.76
C ASN A 450 12.88 -14.84 47.05
N PRO A 451 12.11 -13.75 47.03
CA PRO A 451 11.33 -13.34 48.19
C PRO A 451 9.93 -13.96 48.10
N THR A 452 9.66 -14.85 49.04
CA THR A 452 8.33 -15.17 49.54
C THR A 452 7.54 -13.90 49.85
N ILE A 453 6.44 -13.66 49.25
CA ILE A 453 5.05 -13.48 49.72
C ILE A 453 4.16 -13.29 48.51
#